data_4807de48481a9bd2f2de7f8fb815e114
#
_entry.id   4807de48481a9bd2f2de7f8fb815e114
#
_cell.length_a   1.000
_cell.length_b   1.000
_cell.length_c   1.000
_cell.angle_alpha   90.00
_cell.angle_beta   90.00
_cell.angle_gamma   90.00
#
_symmetry.space_group_name_H-M   'P 1'
#
loop_
_entity.id
_entity.type
_entity.pdbx_description
1 polymer ?
#
loop_
_entity_poly.entity_id
_entity_poly.type
_entity_poly.pdbx_seq_one_letter_code
_entity_poly.pdbx_strand_id
1 'polypeptide(L)'
;MCRRGISKQAEILYGIALFSGKSPERQAKLDTVNIVLGITGGIAAYKTPELVRRLRERGADVQIVMTASAEEFVTPTSLQAVSGRPIRTNLWDKEAEAAMSHIELARWADLVLIAPATAEIMARLAGGGAPDLLTTLCLATEAPIAIAPAMNRVMWANPAVQANRDTLAERGMTILGPDDGSQACGETGAGRMLDPGDIAAAVCDPEFAGTVANGPLAGRTVLVTAGPTREPIDPVRYITNRSSGKMGYAIAAAAHAQGADVTLISGPVALEEPRGVDVLNVETAEEMHAAAHEAIAGVDIFIAAAAVSDYRPADREPQKIKKTKDTMSVDLVRSPDILASVAVLDGAPFTVGFAAETENVREYALGKLENKKLDMIIANRVGSDCGFDYDDNAAEVLWEGGEKTFSTMAKTELAHELIDLITERFTATRGVDTQPALSIVSVKD
;
A
#
# COMPACT_ATOMS: atom_id res chain seq x y z
N MET A 1 -5.76 -20.86 60.67
CA MET A 1 -7.19 -20.54 60.45
C MET A 1 -7.31 -19.21 59.74
N CYS A 2 -8.06 -19.14 58.75
CA CYS A 2 -8.60 -18.11 57.88
C CYS A 2 -8.09 -18.18 56.42
N ARG A 3 -8.72 -19.06 55.65
CA ARG A 3 -8.77 -18.97 54.18
C ARG A 3 -9.80 -17.88 53.83
N ARG A 4 -9.37 -16.82 53.14
CA ARG A 4 -10.32 -15.88 52.50
C ARG A 4 -10.53 -16.32 51.08
N GLY A 5 -11.80 -16.57 50.72
CA GLY A 5 -12.25 -16.96 49.38
C GLY A 5 -12.07 -15.84 48.37
N ILE A 6 -11.53 -16.20 47.24
CA ILE A 6 -11.48 -15.36 46.02
C ILE A 6 -12.84 -15.51 45.35
N SER A 7 -13.51 -14.40 45.07
CA SER A 7 -14.87 -14.35 44.56
C SER A 7 -14.93 -14.86 43.09
N LYS A 8 -15.98 -15.62 42.74
CA LYS A 8 -16.30 -16.11 41.39
C LYS A 8 -16.39 -15.01 40.31
N GLN A 9 -16.33 -13.75 40.66
CA GLN A 9 -16.28 -12.64 39.68
C GLN A 9 -14.89 -12.36 39.10
N ALA A 10 -13.82 -12.83 39.74
CA ALA A 10 -12.47 -12.72 39.22
C ALA A 10 -12.17 -13.77 38.13
N GLU A 11 -12.82 -14.93 38.15
CA GLU A 11 -12.63 -15.97 37.12
C GLU A 11 -13.36 -15.67 35.79
N ILE A 12 -14.41 -14.85 35.80
CA ILE A 12 -15.16 -14.45 34.61
C ILE A 12 -14.40 -13.34 33.84
N LEU A 13 -13.65 -12.50 34.52
CA LEU A 13 -12.83 -11.46 33.90
C LEU A 13 -11.51 -11.99 33.30
N TYR A 14 -11.02 -13.13 33.78
CA TYR A 14 -9.84 -13.81 33.20
C TYR A 14 -10.18 -14.65 31.96
N GLY A 15 -11.44 -15.07 31.78
CA GLY A 15 -11.91 -15.85 30.64
C GLY A 15 -12.22 -15.01 29.39
N ILE A 16 -12.45 -13.71 29.54
CA ILE A 16 -12.78 -12.80 28.41
C ILE A 16 -11.52 -12.20 27.77
N ALA A 17 -10.38 -12.21 28.49
CA ALA A 17 -9.10 -11.69 27.98
C ALA A 17 -8.33 -12.70 27.08
N LEU A 18 -8.83 -13.93 26.92
CA LEU A 18 -8.18 -14.99 26.13
C LEU A 18 -8.77 -15.19 24.73
N PHE A 19 -9.75 -14.38 24.32
CA PHE A 19 -10.36 -14.46 22.99
C PHE A 19 -10.16 -13.21 22.11
N SER A 20 -9.46 -12.17 22.58
CA SER A 20 -8.93 -11.15 21.69
C SER A 20 -7.50 -11.58 21.29
N GLY A 21 -7.39 -12.32 20.21
CA GLY A 21 -6.15 -12.90 19.71
C GLY A 21 -5.13 -11.89 19.16
N LYS A 22 -4.84 -10.83 19.90
CA LYS A 22 -3.68 -9.97 19.69
C LYS A 22 -2.73 -10.18 20.85
N SER A 23 -1.68 -11.01 20.65
CA SER A 23 -0.58 -11.08 21.61
C SER A 23 0.05 -9.69 21.76
N PRO A 24 0.46 -9.28 22.99
CA PRO A 24 1.14 -7.98 23.21
C PRO A 24 2.43 -7.82 22.42
N GLU A 25 3.02 -8.90 21.93
CA GLU A 25 4.23 -8.88 21.10
C GLU A 25 3.94 -8.54 19.61
N ARG A 26 2.71 -8.69 19.11
CA ARG A 26 2.32 -8.23 17.77
C ARG A 26 2.03 -6.72 17.71
N GLN A 27 1.73 -6.07 18.82
CA GLN A 27 1.48 -4.62 18.88
C GLN A 27 2.77 -3.80 18.91
N ALA A 28 3.95 -4.44 18.99
CA ALA A 28 5.27 -3.79 19.02
C ALA A 28 6.04 -3.86 17.68
N LYS A 29 5.47 -4.46 16.65
CA LYS A 29 5.89 -4.28 15.25
C LYS A 29 4.87 -3.41 14.52
N LEU A 30 4.69 -2.20 14.97
CA LEU A 30 4.28 -1.08 14.13
C LEU A 30 5.37 -0.96 13.06
N ASP A 31 5.00 -1.13 11.81
CA ASP A 31 5.90 -1.13 10.67
C ASP A 31 6.79 0.11 10.72
N THR A 32 8.11 -0.13 10.71
CA THR A 32 9.11 0.93 10.69
C THR A 32 8.95 1.66 9.35
N VAL A 33 8.44 2.88 9.35
CA VAL A 33 8.28 3.69 8.16
C VAL A 33 9.66 4.06 7.61
N ASN A 34 9.93 3.71 6.38
CA ASN A 34 11.19 4.00 5.70
C ASN A 34 11.12 5.38 5.04
N ILE A 35 11.86 6.33 5.55
CA ILE A 35 11.85 7.71 5.04
C ILE A 35 13.15 8.00 4.31
N VAL A 36 13.07 8.40 3.03
CA VAL A 36 14.18 9.08 2.37
C VAL A 36 14.08 10.56 2.67
N LEU A 37 15.06 11.07 3.44
CA LEU A 37 15.17 12.50 3.75
C LEU A 37 16.10 13.20 2.77
N GLY A 38 15.53 13.99 1.85
CA GLY A 38 16.25 14.88 0.96
C GLY A 38 16.61 16.20 1.64
N ILE A 39 17.91 16.54 1.69
CA ILE A 39 18.37 17.78 2.29
C ILE A 39 18.93 18.70 1.19
N THR A 40 18.41 19.92 1.09
CA THR A 40 18.83 20.90 0.07
C THR A 40 19.56 22.09 0.68
N GLY A 41 20.26 22.87 -0.16
CA GLY A 41 21.15 23.95 0.26
C GLY A 41 20.42 25.20 0.74
N GLY A 42 20.21 25.29 2.03
CA GLY A 42 19.67 26.48 2.68
C GLY A 42 20.01 26.51 4.17
N ILE A 43 20.01 27.70 4.78
CA ILE A 43 20.37 27.82 6.20
C ILE A 43 19.57 26.90 7.10
N ALA A 44 18.30 26.62 6.79
CA ALA A 44 17.43 25.72 7.55
C ALA A 44 17.93 24.26 7.62
N ALA A 45 18.93 23.88 6.79
CA ALA A 45 19.54 22.55 6.84
C ALA A 45 20.20 22.25 8.21
N TYR A 46 20.59 23.27 8.98
CA TYR A 46 21.12 23.06 10.34
C TYR A 46 20.11 22.39 11.29
N LYS A 47 18.82 22.45 10.98
CA LYS A 47 17.74 21.82 11.76
C LYS A 47 17.60 20.31 11.47
N THR A 48 18.18 19.83 10.39
CA THR A 48 17.95 18.44 9.93
C THR A 48 18.51 17.36 10.87
N PRO A 49 19.62 17.54 11.61
CA PRO A 49 20.02 16.58 12.63
C PRO A 49 18.95 16.35 13.71
N GLU A 50 18.24 17.42 14.11
CA GLU A 50 17.13 17.31 15.06
C GLU A 50 15.92 16.65 14.40
N LEU A 51 15.60 16.98 13.16
CA LEU A 51 14.54 16.32 12.41
C LEU A 51 14.77 14.81 12.32
N VAL A 52 15.97 14.36 11.99
CA VAL A 52 16.33 12.94 11.95
C VAL A 52 16.11 12.26 13.30
N ARG A 53 16.47 12.92 14.41
CA ARG A 53 16.21 12.37 15.76
C ARG A 53 14.73 12.21 16.01
N ARG A 54 13.92 13.24 15.70
CA ARG A 54 12.47 13.22 15.91
C ARG A 54 11.76 12.16 15.08
N LEU A 55 12.18 11.94 13.84
CA LEU A 55 11.68 10.87 12.98
C LEU A 55 12.00 9.49 13.58
N ARG A 56 13.26 9.28 14.00
CA ARG A 56 13.69 8.02 14.61
C ARG A 56 13.07 7.74 15.98
N GLU A 57 12.84 8.77 16.80
CA GLU A 57 12.10 8.66 18.07
C GLU A 57 10.65 8.16 17.85
N ARG A 58 10.09 8.39 16.66
CA ARG A 58 8.77 7.92 16.24
C ARG A 58 8.81 6.58 15.50
N GLY A 59 9.98 5.91 15.44
CA GLY A 59 10.13 4.58 14.86
C GLY A 59 10.48 4.57 13.37
N ALA A 60 10.69 5.74 12.73
CA ALA A 60 11.08 5.78 11.33
C ALA A 60 12.55 5.31 11.12
N ASP A 61 12.78 4.60 10.03
CA ASP A 61 14.13 4.34 9.50
C ASP A 61 14.44 5.39 8.42
N VAL A 62 15.55 6.13 8.62
CA VAL A 62 15.84 7.33 7.82
C VAL A 62 17.08 7.14 6.98
N GLN A 63 16.94 7.15 5.66
CA GLN A 63 18.04 7.23 4.70
C GLN A 63 18.16 8.67 4.18
N ILE A 64 19.35 9.25 4.30
CA ILE A 64 19.55 10.66 3.92
C ILE A 64 20.20 10.76 2.54
N VAL A 65 19.63 11.64 1.72
CA VAL A 65 20.15 12.08 0.42
C VAL A 65 20.41 13.58 0.49
N MET A 66 21.65 14.01 0.23
CA MET A 66 22.02 15.42 0.26
C MET A 66 22.33 15.92 -1.13
N THR A 67 21.89 17.15 -1.44
CA THR A 67 22.43 17.88 -2.59
C THR A 67 23.80 18.48 -2.25
N ALA A 68 24.63 18.71 -3.26
CA ALA A 68 25.94 19.33 -3.06
C ALA A 68 25.87 20.65 -2.29
N SER A 69 24.84 21.47 -2.55
CA SER A 69 24.62 22.73 -1.83
C SER A 69 24.25 22.55 -0.35
N ALA A 70 23.74 21.38 0.05
CA ALA A 70 23.41 21.11 1.45
C ALA A 70 24.66 20.92 2.31
N GLU A 71 25.74 20.42 1.72
CA GLU A 71 27.02 20.17 2.41
C GLU A 71 27.68 21.47 2.92
N GLU A 72 27.34 22.63 2.32
CA GLU A 72 27.78 23.96 2.77
C GLU A 72 27.14 24.38 4.11
N PHE A 73 26.04 23.76 4.52
CA PHE A 73 25.27 24.14 5.72
C PHE A 73 25.29 23.08 6.82
N VAL A 74 25.42 21.81 6.46
CA VAL A 74 25.47 20.68 7.40
C VAL A 74 26.38 19.58 6.82
N THR A 75 27.22 18.99 7.67
CA THR A 75 28.18 17.98 7.19
C THR A 75 27.55 16.59 7.08
N PRO A 76 27.92 15.78 6.06
CA PRO A 76 27.49 14.38 5.98
C PRO A 76 27.82 13.59 7.26
N THR A 77 28.98 13.85 7.87
CA THR A 77 29.41 13.18 9.11
C THR A 77 28.44 13.41 10.28
N SER A 78 27.94 14.64 10.45
CA SER A 78 26.98 14.93 11.53
C SER A 78 25.64 14.22 11.31
N LEU A 79 25.20 14.12 10.06
CA LEU A 79 23.97 13.46 9.68
C LEU A 79 24.09 11.93 9.76
N GLN A 80 25.23 11.36 9.36
CA GLN A 80 25.51 9.94 9.51
C GLN A 80 25.50 9.52 10.99
N ALA A 81 26.05 10.36 11.88
CA ALA A 81 26.06 10.07 13.32
C ALA A 81 24.66 9.98 13.92
N VAL A 82 23.69 10.78 13.45
CA VAL A 82 22.33 10.78 13.96
C VAL A 82 21.40 9.78 13.23
N SER A 83 21.62 9.54 11.93
CA SER A 83 20.84 8.56 11.16
C SER A 83 21.28 7.13 11.41
N GLY A 84 22.58 6.92 11.68
CA GLY A 84 23.19 5.59 11.77
C GLY A 84 23.39 4.93 10.40
N ARG A 85 23.17 5.64 9.30
CA ARG A 85 23.32 5.16 7.93
C ARG A 85 24.29 6.02 7.12
N PRO A 86 25.00 5.46 6.11
CA PRO A 86 25.79 6.24 5.18
C PRO A 86 24.94 7.28 4.45
N ILE A 87 25.48 8.48 4.27
CA ILE A 87 24.82 9.56 3.57
C ILE A 87 25.05 9.41 2.06
N ARG A 88 23.99 9.59 1.28
CA ARG A 88 24.04 9.55 -0.19
C ARG A 88 24.11 10.97 -0.74
N THR A 89 25.14 11.28 -1.52
CA THR A 89 25.38 12.63 -2.07
C THR A 89 25.53 12.65 -3.58
N ASN A 90 25.86 11.53 -4.19
CA ASN A 90 26.20 11.46 -5.61
C ASN A 90 25.49 10.30 -6.31
N LEU A 91 24.89 10.60 -7.47
CA LEU A 91 24.23 9.61 -8.33
C LEU A 91 25.23 8.59 -8.92
N TRP A 92 26.50 8.99 -9.07
CA TRP A 92 27.55 8.21 -9.72
C TRP A 92 28.53 7.55 -8.73
N ASP A 93 28.17 7.44 -7.47
CA ASP A 93 28.94 6.74 -6.47
C ASP A 93 28.82 5.22 -6.67
N LYS A 94 29.87 4.62 -7.22
CA LYS A 94 29.88 3.19 -7.59
C LYS A 94 29.75 2.25 -6.39
N GLU A 95 30.29 2.61 -5.23
CA GLU A 95 30.22 1.78 -4.02
C GLU A 95 28.80 1.84 -3.42
N ALA A 96 28.23 3.02 -3.34
CA ALA A 96 26.89 3.23 -2.87
C ALA A 96 25.85 2.65 -3.84
N GLU A 97 26.05 2.77 -5.15
CA GLU A 97 25.17 2.21 -6.17
C GLU A 97 25.21 0.68 -6.21
N ALA A 98 26.35 0.06 -5.88
CA ALA A 98 26.48 -1.40 -5.74
C ALA A 98 25.81 -1.94 -4.45
N ALA A 99 25.70 -1.10 -3.40
CA ALA A 99 25.06 -1.48 -2.15
C ALA A 99 23.54 -1.34 -2.21
N MET A 100 23.07 -0.24 -2.77
CA MET A 100 21.64 0.05 -2.97
C MET A 100 21.53 1.10 -4.09
N SER A 101 21.07 0.71 -5.28
CA SER A 101 20.90 1.60 -6.42
C SER A 101 19.88 2.73 -6.12
N HIS A 102 19.91 3.82 -6.91
CA HIS A 102 18.89 4.87 -6.76
C HIS A 102 17.47 4.35 -6.99
N ILE A 103 17.30 3.33 -7.82
CA ILE A 103 16.00 2.66 -8.05
C ILE A 103 15.60 1.84 -6.83
N GLU A 104 16.53 1.08 -6.23
CA GLU A 104 16.25 0.32 -5.01
C GLU A 104 15.92 1.24 -3.84
N LEU A 105 16.63 2.38 -3.74
CA LEU A 105 16.35 3.40 -2.74
C LEU A 105 14.98 4.05 -2.94
N ALA A 106 14.58 4.30 -4.20
CA ALA A 106 13.26 4.81 -4.53
C ALA A 106 12.14 3.81 -4.16
N ARG A 107 12.39 2.52 -4.34
CA ARG A 107 11.45 1.44 -3.94
C ARG A 107 11.46 1.15 -2.45
N TRP A 108 12.58 1.40 -1.76
CA TRP A 108 12.70 1.19 -0.32
C TRP A 108 11.92 2.24 0.48
N ALA A 109 11.73 3.45 -0.07
CA ALA A 109 11.06 4.54 0.61
C ALA A 109 9.55 4.30 0.71
N ASP A 110 9.00 4.46 1.91
CA ASP A 110 7.57 4.59 2.15
C ASP A 110 7.13 6.06 2.07
N LEU A 111 8.09 7.00 2.21
CA LEU A 111 7.92 8.44 2.08
C LEU A 111 9.24 9.08 1.63
N VAL A 112 9.17 10.02 0.71
CA VAL A 112 10.27 10.95 0.42
C VAL A 112 9.94 12.30 1.06
N LEU A 113 10.75 12.72 2.04
CA LEU A 113 10.62 14.01 2.70
C LEU A 113 11.77 14.93 2.27
N ILE A 114 11.49 16.08 1.69
CA ILE A 114 12.49 17.08 1.34
C ILE A 114 12.44 18.24 2.34
N ALA A 115 13.40 18.28 3.24
CA ALA A 115 13.49 19.30 4.28
C ALA A 115 14.97 19.68 4.56
N PRO A 116 15.32 20.97 4.35
CA PRO A 116 14.54 22.04 3.77
C PRO A 116 14.33 21.87 2.27
N ALA A 117 13.20 22.37 1.73
CA ALA A 117 12.97 22.48 0.30
C ALA A 117 13.19 23.94 -0.15
N THR A 118 14.27 24.19 -0.92
CA THR A 118 14.59 25.50 -1.47
C THR A 118 13.73 25.85 -2.68
N ALA A 119 13.66 27.14 -3.06
CA ALA A 119 12.99 27.55 -4.30
C ALA A 119 13.55 26.84 -5.55
N GLU A 120 14.85 26.54 -5.54
CA GLU A 120 15.53 25.86 -6.65
C GLU A 120 15.07 24.40 -6.78
N ILE A 121 15.02 23.64 -5.66
CA ILE A 121 14.54 22.25 -5.71
C ILE A 121 13.08 22.19 -6.13
N MET A 122 12.24 23.11 -5.63
CA MET A 122 10.83 23.19 -6.03
C MET A 122 10.70 23.44 -7.54
N ALA A 123 11.51 24.33 -8.11
CA ALA A 123 11.52 24.60 -9.55
C ALA A 123 11.95 23.38 -10.38
N ARG A 124 12.97 22.62 -9.92
CA ARG A 124 13.42 21.39 -10.60
C ARG A 124 12.34 20.32 -10.59
N LEU A 125 11.72 20.08 -9.43
CA LEU A 125 10.64 19.10 -9.29
C LEU A 125 9.43 19.48 -10.14
N ALA A 126 9.01 20.75 -10.12
CA ALA A 126 7.92 21.25 -10.96
C ALA A 126 8.22 21.13 -12.47
N GLY A 127 9.49 21.30 -12.86
CA GLY A 127 9.94 21.14 -14.24
C GLY A 127 10.29 19.71 -14.65
N GLY A 128 10.24 18.72 -13.73
CA GLY A 128 10.62 17.33 -14.00
C GLY A 128 12.12 17.14 -14.28
N GLY A 129 12.98 18.03 -13.76
CA GLY A 129 14.44 17.94 -13.94
C GLY A 129 15.07 16.93 -12.98
N ALA A 130 16.01 16.12 -13.46
CA ALA A 130 16.73 15.09 -12.69
C ALA A 130 18.26 15.21 -12.81
N PRO A 131 18.87 16.36 -12.47
CA PRO A 131 20.31 16.54 -12.61
C PRO A 131 21.15 15.92 -11.49
N ASP A 132 20.54 15.49 -10.41
CA ASP A 132 21.21 14.93 -9.22
C ASP A 132 20.45 13.71 -8.65
N LEU A 133 21.06 13.06 -7.64
CA LEU A 133 20.48 11.86 -7.01
C LEU A 133 19.09 12.13 -6.43
N LEU A 134 18.88 13.25 -5.73
CA LEU A 134 17.62 13.55 -5.06
C LEU A 134 16.48 13.71 -6.07
N THR A 135 16.69 14.52 -7.09
CA THR A 135 15.67 14.75 -8.12
C THR A 135 15.43 13.54 -9.00
N THR A 136 16.46 12.73 -9.29
CA THR A 136 16.30 11.45 -9.98
C THR A 136 15.47 10.48 -9.16
N LEU A 137 15.72 10.37 -7.86
CA LEU A 137 14.96 9.53 -6.95
C LEU A 137 13.49 9.97 -6.89
N CYS A 138 13.21 11.28 -6.84
CA CYS A 138 11.83 11.79 -6.84
C CYS A 138 11.05 11.45 -8.12
N LEU A 139 11.72 11.25 -9.26
CA LEU A 139 11.08 10.78 -10.49
C LEU A 139 10.92 9.26 -10.56
N ALA A 140 11.73 8.51 -9.78
CA ALA A 140 11.75 7.05 -9.80
C ALA A 140 10.92 6.41 -8.69
N THR A 141 10.44 7.18 -7.71
CA THR A 141 9.68 6.66 -6.59
C THR A 141 8.18 6.67 -6.84
N GLU A 142 7.52 5.64 -6.37
CA GLU A 142 6.05 5.56 -6.23
C GLU A 142 5.59 6.02 -4.83
N ALA A 143 6.56 6.20 -3.91
CA ALA A 143 6.25 6.70 -2.58
C ALA A 143 5.81 8.16 -2.63
N PRO A 144 4.87 8.56 -1.75
CA PRO A 144 4.46 9.94 -1.61
C PRO A 144 5.65 10.86 -1.31
N ILE A 145 5.58 12.10 -1.81
CA ILE A 145 6.60 13.11 -1.60
C ILE A 145 6.04 14.27 -0.79
N ALA A 146 6.68 14.56 0.34
CA ALA A 146 6.40 15.73 1.16
C ALA A 146 7.58 16.71 1.08
N ILE A 147 7.28 18.01 0.99
CA ILE A 147 8.31 19.05 0.97
C ILE A 147 8.07 20.08 2.08
N ALA A 148 9.13 20.47 2.78
CA ALA A 148 9.11 21.53 3.79
C ALA A 148 9.83 22.77 3.26
N PRO A 149 9.10 23.74 2.65
CA PRO A 149 9.71 24.93 2.06
C PRO A 149 10.47 25.76 3.10
N ALA A 150 11.65 26.27 2.67
CA ALA A 150 12.49 27.16 3.49
C ALA A 150 13.23 28.15 2.60
N MET A 151 12.86 29.43 2.70
CA MET A 151 13.48 30.51 1.92
C MET A 151 13.12 31.88 2.51
N ASN A 152 13.74 32.94 1.99
CA ASN A 152 13.36 34.30 2.36
C ASN A 152 11.87 34.57 2.01
N ARG A 153 11.20 35.41 2.80
CA ARG A 153 9.77 35.74 2.61
C ARG A 153 9.46 36.34 1.23
N VAL A 154 10.39 37.13 0.67
CA VAL A 154 10.21 37.69 -0.67
C VAL A 154 10.33 36.65 -1.75
N MET A 155 11.26 35.67 -1.56
CA MET A 155 11.36 34.50 -2.45
C MET A 155 10.10 33.66 -2.38
N TRP A 156 9.59 33.40 -1.18
CA TRP A 156 8.35 32.65 -1.01
C TRP A 156 7.16 33.32 -1.70
N ALA A 157 6.99 34.64 -1.52
CA ALA A 157 5.93 35.42 -2.14
C ALA A 157 6.10 35.62 -3.66
N ASN A 158 7.24 35.21 -4.23
CA ASN A 158 7.48 35.37 -5.65
C ASN A 158 6.50 34.54 -6.49
N PRO A 159 5.84 35.12 -7.52
CA PRO A 159 4.86 34.42 -8.34
C PRO A 159 5.38 33.14 -8.97
N ALA A 160 6.67 33.05 -9.35
CA ALA A 160 7.25 31.84 -9.91
C ALA A 160 7.35 30.70 -8.86
N VAL A 161 7.67 31.03 -7.60
CA VAL A 161 7.73 30.06 -6.50
C VAL A 161 6.33 29.59 -6.15
N GLN A 162 5.35 30.50 -6.11
CA GLN A 162 3.95 30.13 -5.84
C GLN A 162 3.39 29.24 -6.97
N ALA A 163 3.69 29.54 -8.24
CA ALA A 163 3.30 28.68 -9.37
C ALA A 163 3.93 27.27 -9.28
N ASN A 164 5.21 27.19 -8.89
CA ASN A 164 5.86 25.90 -8.66
C ASN A 164 5.20 25.14 -7.50
N ARG A 165 4.89 25.80 -6.38
CA ARG A 165 4.17 25.22 -5.24
C ARG A 165 2.83 24.63 -5.69
N ASP A 166 2.04 25.40 -6.43
CA ASP A 166 0.72 24.97 -6.91
C ASP A 166 0.85 23.77 -7.84
N THR A 167 1.80 23.79 -8.78
CA THR A 167 2.10 22.67 -9.67
C THR A 167 2.48 21.41 -8.91
N LEU A 168 3.31 21.54 -7.86
CA LEU A 168 3.72 20.38 -7.03
C LEU A 168 2.54 19.83 -6.22
N ALA A 169 1.71 20.70 -5.65
CA ALA A 169 0.50 20.31 -4.94
C ALA A 169 -0.52 19.61 -5.86
N GLU A 170 -0.76 20.14 -7.06
CA GLU A 170 -1.63 19.53 -8.08
C GLU A 170 -1.14 18.15 -8.54
N ARG A 171 0.17 17.89 -8.45
CA ARG A 171 0.78 16.59 -8.74
C ARG A 171 0.83 15.67 -7.53
N GLY A 172 0.14 16.00 -6.43
CA GLY A 172 0.01 15.15 -5.25
C GLY A 172 1.15 15.28 -4.23
N MET A 173 2.08 16.25 -4.37
CA MET A 173 3.09 16.48 -3.34
C MET A 173 2.51 17.24 -2.16
N THR A 174 2.79 16.78 -0.94
CA THR A 174 2.35 17.45 0.28
C THR A 174 3.28 18.61 0.64
N ILE A 175 2.71 19.78 0.87
CA ILE A 175 3.45 20.99 1.24
C ILE A 175 3.33 21.23 2.74
N LEU A 176 4.44 21.08 3.48
CA LEU A 176 4.52 21.27 4.93
C LEU A 176 5.01 22.67 5.28
N GLY A 177 4.10 23.58 5.52
CA GLY A 177 4.40 25.00 5.75
C GLY A 177 4.54 25.81 4.44
N PRO A 178 5.42 26.85 4.39
CA PRO A 178 6.31 27.30 5.45
C PRO A 178 5.59 28.00 6.60
N ASP A 179 6.29 28.10 7.75
CA ASP A 179 5.85 28.86 8.91
C ASP A 179 6.09 30.37 8.72
N ASP A 180 5.36 31.17 9.49
CA ASP A 180 5.58 32.61 9.63
C ASP A 180 6.52 32.88 10.81
N GLY A 181 7.43 33.81 10.68
CA GLY A 181 8.30 34.15 11.80
C GLY A 181 9.58 34.86 11.41
N SER A 182 10.45 35.07 12.41
CA SER A 182 11.76 35.68 12.20
C SER A 182 12.68 34.76 11.41
N GLN A 183 13.32 35.33 10.38
CA GLN A 183 14.24 34.65 9.48
C GLN A 183 15.69 35.04 9.80
N ALA A 184 16.64 34.22 9.36
CA ALA A 184 18.08 34.41 9.61
C ALA A 184 18.61 35.76 9.06
N CYS A 185 17.95 36.35 8.07
CA CYS A 185 18.28 37.65 7.51
C CYS A 185 17.74 38.86 8.35
N GLY A 186 17.04 38.56 9.47
CA GLY A 186 16.43 39.62 10.33
C GLY A 186 15.05 40.08 9.87
N GLU A 187 14.51 39.56 8.78
CA GLU A 187 13.14 39.84 8.33
C GLU A 187 12.11 38.89 9.01
N THR A 188 10.86 39.33 9.07
CA THR A 188 9.74 38.55 9.59
C THR A 188 8.71 38.33 8.49
N GLY A 189 8.17 37.09 8.40
CA GLY A 189 7.14 36.71 7.45
C GLY A 189 7.22 35.23 7.05
N ALA A 190 6.32 34.81 6.18
CA ALA A 190 6.25 33.42 5.69
C ALA A 190 7.50 33.03 4.90
N GLY A 191 8.00 31.82 5.12
CA GLY A 191 9.20 31.29 4.45
C GLY A 191 10.15 30.53 5.37
N ARG A 192 9.87 30.51 6.67
CA ARG A 192 10.62 29.72 7.65
C ARG A 192 10.20 28.25 7.56
N MET A 193 11.19 27.35 7.55
CA MET A 193 10.89 25.91 7.64
C MET A 193 10.16 25.62 8.96
N LEU A 194 9.11 24.83 8.91
CA LEU A 194 8.43 24.32 10.10
C LEU A 194 9.42 23.75 11.12
N ASP A 195 9.00 23.68 12.38
CA ASP A 195 9.83 23.08 13.41
C ASP A 195 10.03 21.58 13.14
N PRO A 196 11.24 21.03 13.38
CA PRO A 196 11.52 19.60 13.20
C PRO A 196 10.54 18.69 13.92
N GLY A 197 10.05 19.10 15.11
CA GLY A 197 9.05 18.35 15.87
C GLY A 197 7.70 18.27 15.16
N ASP A 198 7.26 19.37 14.56
CA ASP A 198 5.99 19.48 13.84
C ASP A 198 6.04 18.73 12.50
N ILE A 199 7.18 18.84 11.77
CA ILE A 199 7.40 18.04 10.55
C ILE A 199 7.36 16.55 10.89
N ALA A 200 8.09 16.10 11.92
CA ALA A 200 8.13 14.70 12.29
C ALA A 200 6.77 14.22 12.84
N ALA A 201 6.02 15.05 13.55
CA ALA A 201 4.66 14.74 13.96
C ALA A 201 3.75 14.57 12.74
N ALA A 202 3.77 15.54 11.82
CA ALA A 202 2.97 15.49 10.61
C ALA A 202 3.24 14.24 9.76
N VAL A 203 4.50 13.90 9.47
CA VAL A 203 4.84 12.79 8.57
C VAL A 203 4.77 11.39 9.22
N CYS A 204 4.78 11.32 10.54
CA CYS A 204 4.64 10.05 11.28
C CYS A 204 3.25 9.88 11.91
N ASP A 205 2.33 10.83 11.69
CA ASP A 205 0.95 10.71 12.13
C ASP A 205 0.24 9.66 11.27
N PRO A 206 -0.49 8.69 11.87
CA PRO A 206 -1.32 7.76 11.10
C PRO A 206 -2.34 8.47 10.19
N GLU A 207 -2.87 9.64 10.62
CA GLU A 207 -3.72 10.47 9.76
C GLU A 207 -2.95 11.10 8.60
N PHE A 208 -1.66 11.42 8.78
CA PHE A 208 -0.82 11.92 7.68
C PHE A 208 -0.47 10.81 6.70
N ALA A 209 -0.17 9.62 7.18
CA ALA A 209 -0.05 8.44 6.31
C ALA A 209 -1.36 8.19 5.53
N GLY A 210 -2.52 8.49 6.14
CA GLY A 210 -3.82 8.54 5.47
C GLY A 210 -4.05 9.76 4.57
N THR A 211 -3.42 10.93 4.82
CA THR A 211 -3.53 12.14 3.96
C THR A 211 -2.51 12.18 2.83
N VAL A 212 -1.40 11.47 2.97
CA VAL A 212 -0.48 11.15 1.86
C VAL A 212 -1.14 10.17 0.90
N ALA A 213 -2.05 9.37 1.40
CA ALA A 213 -3.02 8.61 0.63
C ALA A 213 -4.23 9.45 0.17
N ASN A 214 -4.05 10.66 -0.32
CA ASN A 214 -5.06 11.41 -1.10
C ASN A 214 -5.24 10.79 -2.50
N GLY A 215 -5.16 9.48 -2.56
CA GLY A 215 -5.53 8.73 -3.75
C GLY A 215 -7.06 8.73 -3.93
N PRO A 216 -7.53 8.38 -5.12
CA PRO A 216 -8.97 8.32 -5.43
C PRO A 216 -9.76 7.37 -4.53
N LEU A 217 -9.09 6.46 -3.81
CA LEU A 217 -9.68 5.51 -2.85
C LEU A 217 -9.47 5.92 -1.37
N ALA A 218 -9.04 7.15 -1.08
CA ALA A 218 -8.88 7.62 0.29
C ALA A 218 -10.17 7.49 1.10
N GLY A 219 -10.08 6.87 2.29
CA GLY A 219 -11.21 6.60 3.15
C GLY A 219 -12.17 5.52 2.64
N ARG A 220 -11.76 4.71 1.64
CA ARG A 220 -12.51 3.54 1.15
C ARG A 220 -11.90 2.26 1.69
N THR A 221 -12.77 1.29 1.97
CA THR A 221 -12.36 -0.04 2.41
C THR A 221 -12.43 -1.02 1.25
N VAL A 222 -11.32 -1.70 0.98
CA VAL A 222 -11.18 -2.67 -0.11
C VAL A 222 -10.86 -4.05 0.46
N LEU A 223 -11.64 -5.05 0.10
CA LEU A 223 -11.39 -6.45 0.45
C LEU A 223 -10.94 -7.21 -0.79
N VAL A 224 -9.77 -7.84 -0.70
CA VAL A 224 -9.20 -8.63 -1.81
C VAL A 224 -9.03 -10.08 -1.38
N THR A 225 -9.37 -11.04 -2.24
CA THR A 225 -8.95 -12.43 -2.04
C THR A 225 -7.84 -12.79 -3.03
N ALA A 226 -6.82 -13.54 -2.57
CA ALA A 226 -5.67 -13.91 -3.40
C ALA A 226 -5.15 -15.33 -3.10
N GLY A 227 -4.27 -15.81 -3.98
CA GLY A 227 -3.66 -17.12 -3.82
C GLY A 227 -4.60 -18.29 -4.17
N PRO A 228 -4.09 -19.52 -4.11
CA PRO A 228 -4.90 -20.72 -4.27
C PRO A 228 -5.50 -21.14 -2.94
N THR A 229 -6.62 -21.87 -2.97
CA THR A 229 -7.04 -22.68 -1.81
C THR A 229 -6.44 -24.09 -1.89
N ARG A 230 -6.28 -24.73 -0.75
CA ARG A 230 -5.82 -26.13 -0.63
C ARG A 230 -6.90 -26.93 0.07
N GLU A 231 -7.44 -27.92 -0.62
CA GLU A 231 -8.52 -28.75 -0.11
C GLU A 231 -7.96 -30.10 0.33
N PRO A 232 -7.78 -30.33 1.65
CA PRO A 232 -7.04 -31.48 2.14
C PRO A 232 -7.80 -32.76 1.90
N ILE A 233 -7.12 -33.79 1.34
CA ILE A 233 -7.57 -35.16 1.26
C ILE A 233 -7.20 -35.91 2.57
N ASP A 234 -5.98 -35.70 3.02
CA ASP A 234 -5.41 -36.17 4.28
C ASP A 234 -4.35 -35.18 4.79
N PRO A 235 -3.70 -35.36 5.94
CA PRO A 235 -2.69 -34.40 6.46
C PRO A 235 -1.48 -34.17 5.54
N VAL A 236 -1.35 -34.87 4.42
CA VAL A 236 -0.17 -34.83 3.54
C VAL A 236 -0.53 -34.40 2.11
N ARG A 237 -1.75 -34.67 1.65
CA ARG A 237 -2.19 -34.46 0.28
C ARG A 237 -3.42 -33.56 0.22
N TYR A 238 -3.45 -32.68 -0.77
CA TYR A 238 -4.55 -31.76 -1.03
C TYR A 238 -4.80 -31.59 -2.53
N ILE A 239 -5.99 -31.10 -2.87
CA ILE A 239 -6.36 -30.60 -4.18
C ILE A 239 -6.15 -29.09 -4.16
N THR A 240 -5.63 -28.50 -5.23
CA THR A 240 -5.41 -27.05 -5.35
C THR A 240 -5.44 -26.62 -6.80
N ASN A 241 -5.77 -25.36 -7.05
CA ASN A 241 -5.63 -24.72 -8.34
C ASN A 241 -4.21 -24.14 -8.49
N ARG A 242 -3.72 -24.02 -9.73
CA ARG A 242 -2.48 -23.28 -10.02
C ARG A 242 -2.70 -21.80 -9.76
N SER A 243 -1.95 -21.23 -8.85
CA SER A 243 -1.88 -19.79 -8.63
C SER A 243 -0.65 -19.44 -7.80
N SER A 244 0.07 -18.42 -8.20
CA SER A 244 1.16 -17.84 -7.40
C SER A 244 0.70 -16.75 -6.42
N GLY A 245 -0.53 -16.26 -6.54
CA GLY A 245 -1.06 -15.14 -5.76
C GLY A 245 -0.60 -13.75 -6.23
N LYS A 246 0.40 -13.67 -7.12
CA LYS A 246 1.06 -12.40 -7.52
C LYS A 246 0.08 -11.30 -7.94
N MET A 247 -0.97 -11.64 -8.72
CA MET A 247 -1.93 -10.64 -9.21
C MET A 247 -2.76 -10.04 -8.07
N GLY A 248 -3.31 -10.87 -7.18
CA GLY A 248 -4.09 -10.38 -6.03
C GLY A 248 -3.26 -9.57 -5.04
N TYR A 249 -2.00 -9.95 -4.82
CA TYR A 249 -1.05 -9.18 -4.02
C TYR A 249 -0.72 -7.83 -4.63
N ALA A 250 -0.49 -7.78 -5.95
CA ALA A 250 -0.24 -6.53 -6.66
C ALA A 250 -1.47 -5.60 -6.63
N ILE A 251 -2.69 -6.15 -6.76
CA ILE A 251 -3.95 -5.40 -6.66
C ILE A 251 -4.13 -4.82 -5.26
N ALA A 252 -3.88 -5.61 -4.21
CA ALA A 252 -3.96 -5.13 -2.83
C ALA A 252 -2.97 -3.99 -2.57
N ALA A 253 -1.72 -4.12 -3.03
CA ALA A 253 -0.72 -3.07 -2.95
C ALA A 253 -1.11 -1.80 -3.73
N ALA A 254 -1.64 -1.95 -4.96
CA ALA A 254 -2.08 -0.83 -5.78
C ALA A 254 -3.30 -0.10 -5.18
N ALA A 255 -4.26 -0.83 -4.60
CA ALA A 255 -5.39 -0.23 -3.91
C ALA A 255 -4.96 0.56 -2.67
N HIS A 256 -4.02 -0.01 -1.88
CA HIS A 256 -3.42 0.70 -0.74
C HIS A 256 -2.66 1.95 -1.19
N ALA A 257 -1.88 1.89 -2.28
CA ALA A 257 -1.19 3.06 -2.83
C ALA A 257 -2.14 4.18 -3.28
N GLN A 258 -3.40 3.86 -3.60
CA GLN A 258 -4.46 4.84 -3.87
C GLN A 258 -5.24 5.29 -2.60
N GLY A 259 -4.76 4.93 -1.42
CA GLY A 259 -5.30 5.39 -0.15
C GLY A 259 -6.42 4.56 0.44
N ALA A 260 -6.69 3.38 -0.11
CA ALA A 260 -7.66 2.47 0.48
C ALA A 260 -7.15 1.84 1.78
N ASP A 261 -8.07 1.58 2.71
CA ASP A 261 -7.89 0.63 3.79
C ASP A 261 -8.12 -0.78 3.23
N VAL A 262 -7.05 -1.60 3.15
CA VAL A 262 -7.07 -2.85 2.41
C VAL A 262 -6.92 -4.06 3.32
N THR A 263 -7.87 -4.98 3.23
CA THR A 263 -7.75 -6.33 3.80
C THR A 263 -7.55 -7.35 2.68
N LEU A 264 -6.50 -8.16 2.78
CA LEU A 264 -6.15 -9.24 1.85
C LEU A 264 -6.37 -10.60 2.49
N ILE A 265 -7.36 -11.37 2.03
CA ILE A 265 -7.53 -12.76 2.44
C ILE A 265 -6.72 -13.64 1.50
N SER A 266 -5.65 -14.26 2.01
CA SER A 266 -4.69 -15.00 1.20
C SER A 266 -4.74 -16.49 1.48
N GLY A 267 -4.94 -17.29 0.41
CA GLY A 267 -4.55 -18.69 0.41
C GLY A 267 -3.02 -18.86 0.45
N PRO A 268 -2.50 -20.11 0.60
CA PRO A 268 -1.08 -20.35 0.82
C PRO A 268 -0.21 -19.96 -0.38
N VAL A 269 0.63 -18.95 -0.23
CA VAL A 269 1.61 -18.46 -1.20
C VAL A 269 2.99 -18.29 -0.57
N ALA A 270 4.02 -18.09 -1.38
CA ALA A 270 5.39 -17.80 -0.93
C ALA A 270 5.77 -16.33 -1.24
N LEU A 271 4.82 -15.41 -1.11
CA LEU A 271 5.02 -13.99 -1.32
C LEU A 271 5.19 -13.27 0.02
N GLU A 272 5.95 -12.18 0.02
CA GLU A 272 5.98 -11.25 1.14
C GLU A 272 4.63 -10.52 1.23
N GLU A 273 4.16 -10.26 2.45
CA GLU A 273 2.93 -9.50 2.68
C GLU A 273 3.10 -8.07 2.15
N PRO A 274 2.13 -7.53 1.39
CA PRO A 274 2.20 -6.16 0.92
C PRO A 274 2.17 -5.20 2.12
N ARG A 275 3.01 -4.17 2.10
CA ARG A 275 3.08 -3.19 3.18
C ARG A 275 1.78 -2.42 3.30
N GLY A 276 1.39 -2.10 4.52
CA GLY A 276 0.17 -1.34 4.82
C GLY A 276 -1.14 -2.05 4.49
N VAL A 277 -1.10 -3.36 4.19
CA VAL A 277 -2.25 -4.20 3.90
C VAL A 277 -2.46 -5.19 5.04
N ASP A 278 -3.64 -5.26 5.60
CA ASP A 278 -4.00 -6.27 6.61
C ASP A 278 -4.19 -7.63 5.93
N VAL A 279 -3.32 -8.62 6.25
CA VAL A 279 -3.34 -9.93 5.62
C VAL A 279 -3.94 -10.98 6.55
N LEU A 280 -5.00 -11.65 6.07
CA LEU A 280 -5.65 -12.78 6.72
C LEU A 280 -5.30 -14.07 5.97
N ASN A 281 -4.46 -14.91 6.57
CA ASN A 281 -4.05 -16.17 5.97
C ASN A 281 -5.08 -17.27 6.22
N VAL A 282 -5.50 -17.96 5.16
CA VAL A 282 -6.45 -19.08 5.16
C VAL A 282 -5.90 -20.23 4.33
N GLU A 283 -6.42 -21.45 4.51
CA GLU A 283 -5.97 -22.60 3.75
C GLU A 283 -7.04 -23.11 2.77
N THR A 284 -8.28 -23.18 3.19
CA THR A 284 -9.37 -23.83 2.44
C THR A 284 -10.37 -22.80 1.86
N ALA A 285 -11.17 -23.26 0.88
CA ALA A 285 -12.27 -22.45 0.34
C ALA A 285 -13.32 -22.11 1.41
N GLU A 286 -13.58 -23.02 2.36
CA GLU A 286 -14.49 -22.75 3.48
C GLU A 286 -13.96 -21.67 4.43
N GLU A 287 -12.66 -21.71 4.76
CA GLU A 287 -12.01 -20.69 5.59
C GLU A 287 -12.00 -19.32 4.87
N MET A 288 -11.69 -19.30 3.57
CA MET A 288 -11.71 -18.07 2.78
C MET A 288 -13.12 -17.48 2.68
N HIS A 289 -14.14 -18.33 2.50
CA HIS A 289 -15.54 -17.92 2.49
C HIS A 289 -15.95 -17.32 3.84
N ALA A 290 -15.62 -17.99 4.95
CA ALA A 290 -15.93 -17.51 6.30
C ALA A 290 -15.24 -16.17 6.58
N ALA A 291 -13.94 -16.05 6.28
CA ALA A 291 -13.17 -14.81 6.45
C ALA A 291 -13.72 -13.68 5.59
N ALA A 292 -14.13 -13.95 4.34
CA ALA A 292 -14.73 -12.94 3.47
C ALA A 292 -16.06 -12.42 4.05
N HIS A 293 -16.94 -13.32 4.54
CA HIS A 293 -18.20 -12.92 5.15
C HIS A 293 -18.04 -12.22 6.50
N GLU A 294 -16.99 -12.51 7.26
CA GLU A 294 -16.67 -11.80 8.50
C GLU A 294 -16.15 -10.39 8.22
N ALA A 295 -15.32 -10.22 7.19
CA ALA A 295 -14.69 -8.94 6.84
C ALA A 295 -15.54 -8.02 5.95
N ILE A 296 -16.66 -8.51 5.36
CA ILE A 296 -17.40 -7.77 4.32
C ILE A 296 -18.19 -6.57 4.83
N ALA A 297 -18.47 -6.49 6.13
CA ALA A 297 -19.27 -5.42 6.70
C ALA A 297 -18.58 -4.06 6.55
N GLY A 298 -19.21 -3.13 5.83
CA GLY A 298 -18.66 -1.79 5.58
C GLY A 298 -17.61 -1.72 4.47
N VAL A 299 -17.40 -2.80 3.73
CA VAL A 299 -16.49 -2.81 2.57
C VAL A 299 -17.13 -2.06 1.40
N ASP A 300 -16.39 -1.15 0.78
CA ASP A 300 -16.81 -0.42 -0.42
C ASP A 300 -16.60 -1.24 -1.71
N ILE A 301 -15.46 -1.93 -1.81
CA ILE A 301 -15.07 -2.68 -3.02
C ILE A 301 -14.58 -4.08 -2.62
N PHE A 302 -15.13 -5.11 -3.25
CA PHE A 302 -14.68 -6.49 -3.10
C PHE A 302 -14.08 -7.02 -4.40
N ILE A 303 -12.82 -7.49 -4.35
CA ILE A 303 -12.07 -7.98 -5.50
C ILE A 303 -11.71 -9.46 -5.29
N ALA A 304 -12.37 -10.36 -6.01
CA ALA A 304 -12.15 -11.79 -5.92
C ALA A 304 -11.09 -12.26 -6.94
N ALA A 305 -9.81 -12.22 -6.55
CA ALA A 305 -8.69 -12.64 -7.39
C ALA A 305 -8.07 -13.99 -6.96
N ALA A 306 -8.61 -14.64 -5.95
CA ALA A 306 -8.17 -15.97 -5.50
C ALA A 306 -8.53 -17.07 -6.51
N ALA A 307 -7.66 -18.05 -6.63
CA ALA A 307 -7.89 -19.27 -7.38
C ALA A 307 -8.54 -20.35 -6.48
N VAL A 308 -9.80 -20.14 -6.12
CA VAL A 308 -10.56 -21.03 -5.25
C VAL A 308 -10.86 -22.34 -5.98
N SER A 309 -10.65 -23.47 -5.32
CA SER A 309 -11.00 -24.78 -5.88
C SER A 309 -12.52 -24.95 -5.92
N ASP A 310 -13.07 -25.27 -7.10
CA ASP A 310 -14.52 -25.48 -7.30
C ASP A 310 -15.05 -26.70 -6.54
N TYR A 311 -14.18 -27.65 -6.27
CA TYR A 311 -14.49 -28.92 -5.60
C TYR A 311 -13.51 -29.19 -4.48
N ARG A 312 -14.00 -29.80 -3.39
CA ARG A 312 -13.24 -30.28 -2.25
C ARG A 312 -13.59 -31.73 -1.92
N PRO A 313 -12.71 -32.52 -1.25
CA PRO A 313 -13.06 -33.81 -0.75
C PRO A 313 -14.31 -33.78 0.14
N ALA A 314 -15.24 -34.72 -0.10
CA ALA A 314 -16.44 -34.84 0.71
C ALA A 314 -16.11 -35.14 2.17
N ASP A 315 -15.11 -36.02 2.38
CA ASP A 315 -14.59 -36.39 3.68
C ASP A 315 -13.07 -36.21 3.72
N ARG A 316 -12.57 -35.60 4.80
CA ARG A 316 -11.15 -35.47 5.07
C ARG A 316 -10.69 -36.58 5.96
N GLU A 317 -9.71 -37.37 5.52
CA GLU A 317 -9.09 -38.38 6.33
C GLU A 317 -8.19 -37.78 7.43
N PRO A 318 -8.41 -38.12 8.71
CA PRO A 318 -7.63 -37.56 9.82
C PRO A 318 -6.19 -38.07 9.87
N GLN A 319 -5.91 -39.17 9.16
CA GLN A 319 -4.59 -39.81 9.09
C GLN A 319 -4.16 -40.01 7.64
N LYS A 320 -2.85 -40.01 7.41
CA LYS A 320 -2.29 -40.29 6.08
C LYS A 320 -2.78 -41.62 5.53
N ILE A 321 -3.47 -41.60 4.40
CA ILE A 321 -3.96 -42.80 3.71
C ILE A 321 -2.77 -43.68 3.30
N LYS A 322 -2.77 -44.94 3.70
CA LYS A 322 -1.73 -45.91 3.34
C LYS A 322 -1.98 -46.47 1.94
N LYS A 323 -0.92 -46.71 1.19
CA LYS A 323 -0.99 -47.35 -0.13
C LYS A 323 -1.33 -48.84 0.03
N THR A 324 -2.58 -49.20 -0.10
CA THR A 324 -3.07 -50.60 0.02
C THR A 324 -3.59 -51.13 -1.32
N LYS A 325 -3.82 -50.26 -2.30
CA LYS A 325 -4.36 -50.57 -3.64
C LYS A 325 -3.62 -49.78 -4.69
N ASP A 326 -3.67 -50.22 -5.94
CA ASP A 326 -3.06 -49.51 -7.08
C ASP A 326 -3.84 -48.25 -7.47
N THR A 327 -5.10 -48.17 -7.10
CA THR A 327 -5.99 -47.01 -7.39
C THR A 327 -6.58 -46.45 -6.10
N MET A 328 -6.85 -45.14 -6.12
CA MET A 328 -7.57 -44.43 -5.05
C MET A 328 -8.65 -43.57 -5.69
N SER A 329 -9.86 -43.61 -5.16
CA SER A 329 -10.95 -42.72 -5.50
C SER A 329 -11.19 -41.75 -4.35
N VAL A 330 -11.47 -40.50 -4.68
CA VAL A 330 -11.84 -39.44 -3.74
C VAL A 330 -13.17 -38.85 -4.21
N ASP A 331 -14.18 -38.91 -3.36
CA ASP A 331 -15.46 -38.28 -3.63
C ASP A 331 -15.35 -36.78 -3.41
N LEU A 332 -15.82 -35.99 -4.38
CA LEU A 332 -15.73 -34.55 -4.36
C LEU A 332 -17.11 -33.89 -4.25
N VAL A 333 -17.20 -32.85 -3.43
CA VAL A 333 -18.38 -31.99 -3.31
C VAL A 333 -18.02 -30.56 -3.71
N ARG A 334 -19.00 -29.75 -4.10
CA ARG A 334 -18.76 -28.36 -4.48
C ARG A 334 -18.28 -27.54 -3.29
N SER A 335 -17.30 -26.68 -3.55
CA SER A 335 -16.88 -25.62 -2.63
C SER A 335 -17.89 -24.46 -2.65
N PRO A 336 -17.95 -23.63 -1.60
CA PRO A 336 -18.79 -22.43 -1.60
C PRO A 336 -18.31 -21.42 -2.66
N ASP A 337 -19.25 -20.78 -3.36
CA ASP A 337 -18.94 -19.70 -4.32
C ASP A 337 -18.89 -18.37 -3.58
N ILE A 338 -17.68 -17.96 -3.18
CA ILE A 338 -17.42 -16.76 -2.38
C ILE A 338 -17.94 -15.51 -3.11
N LEU A 339 -17.58 -15.36 -4.38
CA LEU A 339 -17.93 -14.17 -5.17
C LEU A 339 -19.45 -14.03 -5.34
N ALA A 340 -20.12 -15.13 -5.72
CA ALA A 340 -21.57 -15.12 -5.87
C ALA A 340 -22.30 -14.88 -4.54
N SER A 341 -21.77 -15.44 -3.43
CA SER A 341 -22.37 -15.26 -2.10
C SER A 341 -22.27 -13.82 -1.60
N VAL A 342 -21.19 -13.11 -1.92
CA VAL A 342 -21.01 -11.69 -1.56
C VAL A 342 -21.86 -10.79 -2.46
N ALA A 343 -21.90 -11.05 -3.77
CA ALA A 343 -22.62 -10.21 -4.74
C ALA A 343 -24.13 -10.12 -4.51
N VAL A 344 -24.72 -11.07 -3.77
CA VAL A 344 -26.17 -11.10 -3.47
C VAL A 344 -26.52 -10.56 -2.08
N LEU A 345 -25.57 -10.05 -1.32
CA LEU A 345 -25.83 -9.46 -0.01
C LEU A 345 -26.65 -8.18 -0.13
N ASP A 346 -27.53 -7.92 0.85
CA ASP A 346 -28.18 -6.63 0.98
C ASP A 346 -27.11 -5.55 1.27
N GLY A 347 -27.01 -4.55 0.37
CA GLY A 347 -25.93 -3.56 0.46
C GLY A 347 -24.56 -4.11 0.03
N ALA A 348 -24.53 -5.08 -0.89
CA ALA A 348 -23.29 -5.63 -1.44
C ALA A 348 -22.30 -4.53 -1.84
N PRO A 349 -20.97 -4.71 -1.61
CA PRO A 349 -19.94 -3.83 -2.11
C PRO A 349 -19.94 -3.79 -3.66
N PHE A 350 -19.16 -2.88 -4.23
CA PHE A 350 -18.83 -2.96 -5.66
C PHE A 350 -18.00 -4.23 -5.90
N THR A 351 -18.56 -5.18 -6.66
CA THR A 351 -18.00 -6.53 -6.80
C THR A 351 -17.22 -6.71 -8.09
N VAL A 352 -15.96 -7.11 -7.95
CA VAL A 352 -15.05 -7.38 -9.08
C VAL A 352 -14.63 -8.85 -9.04
N GLY A 353 -14.94 -9.61 -10.10
CA GLY A 353 -14.52 -10.99 -10.26
C GLY A 353 -13.33 -11.15 -11.17
N PHE A 354 -12.59 -12.24 -11.01
CA PHE A 354 -11.57 -12.68 -11.96
C PHE A 354 -12.02 -13.96 -12.68
N ALA A 355 -11.73 -14.03 -13.98
CA ALA A 355 -11.96 -15.21 -14.81
C ALA A 355 -10.66 -15.59 -15.53
N ALA A 356 -10.08 -16.73 -15.16
CA ALA A 356 -8.92 -17.31 -15.84
C ALA A 356 -9.41 -18.42 -16.76
N GLU A 357 -9.35 -18.18 -18.08
CA GLU A 357 -9.94 -19.08 -19.08
C GLU A 357 -8.89 -19.50 -20.10
N THR A 358 -9.02 -20.72 -20.62
CA THR A 358 -8.11 -21.24 -21.66
C THR A 358 -8.61 -20.95 -23.08
N GLU A 359 -9.93 -20.81 -23.26
CA GLU A 359 -10.62 -20.54 -24.52
C GLU A 359 -11.91 -19.78 -24.25
N ASN A 360 -12.47 -19.14 -25.28
CA ASN A 360 -13.75 -18.41 -25.21
C ASN A 360 -13.82 -17.42 -24.02
N VAL A 361 -12.67 -16.77 -23.73
CA VAL A 361 -12.45 -15.93 -22.52
C VAL A 361 -13.58 -14.95 -22.31
N ARG A 362 -13.96 -14.22 -23.38
CA ARG A 362 -15.00 -13.18 -23.33
C ARG A 362 -16.40 -13.76 -23.06
N GLU A 363 -16.77 -14.84 -23.73
CA GLU A 363 -18.10 -15.45 -23.57
C GLU A 363 -18.31 -15.98 -22.15
N TYR A 364 -17.30 -16.68 -21.61
CA TYR A 364 -17.36 -17.19 -20.24
C TYR A 364 -17.34 -16.06 -19.19
N ALA A 365 -16.60 -15.00 -19.44
CA ALA A 365 -16.56 -13.84 -18.57
C ALA A 365 -17.93 -13.12 -18.54
N LEU A 366 -18.56 -12.87 -19.69
CA LEU A 366 -19.90 -12.27 -19.75
C LEU A 366 -20.94 -13.15 -19.03
N GLY A 367 -20.89 -14.47 -19.26
CA GLY A 367 -21.79 -15.39 -18.55
C GLY A 367 -21.61 -15.34 -17.03
N LYS A 368 -20.37 -15.20 -16.52
CA LYS A 368 -20.10 -15.04 -15.10
C LYS A 368 -20.56 -13.69 -14.57
N LEU A 369 -20.34 -12.60 -15.31
CA LEU A 369 -20.77 -11.25 -14.96
C LEU A 369 -22.30 -11.23 -14.70
N GLU A 370 -23.10 -11.75 -15.64
CA GLU A 370 -24.54 -11.79 -15.55
C GLU A 370 -25.06 -12.76 -14.47
N ASN A 371 -24.57 -14.02 -14.49
CA ASN A 371 -25.07 -15.07 -13.59
C ASN A 371 -24.77 -14.79 -12.11
N LYS A 372 -23.63 -14.14 -11.81
CA LYS A 372 -23.24 -13.79 -10.44
C LYS A 372 -23.60 -12.35 -10.06
N LYS A 373 -24.18 -11.57 -10.98
CA LYS A 373 -24.60 -10.17 -10.78
C LYS A 373 -23.44 -9.29 -10.32
N LEU A 374 -22.31 -9.37 -11.01
CA LEU A 374 -21.12 -8.60 -10.68
C LEU A 374 -21.19 -7.20 -11.29
N ASP A 375 -20.53 -6.23 -10.66
CA ASP A 375 -20.36 -4.89 -11.23
C ASP A 375 -19.29 -4.91 -12.33
N MET A 376 -18.25 -5.77 -12.18
CA MET A 376 -17.14 -5.87 -13.13
C MET A 376 -16.53 -7.28 -13.12
N ILE A 377 -15.99 -7.70 -14.25
CA ILE A 377 -15.20 -8.94 -14.36
C ILE A 377 -13.90 -8.68 -15.14
N ILE A 378 -12.81 -9.20 -14.63
CA ILE A 378 -11.49 -9.14 -15.22
C ILE A 378 -11.16 -10.53 -15.75
N ALA A 379 -11.07 -10.66 -17.06
CA ALA A 379 -10.80 -11.90 -17.73
C ALA A 379 -9.37 -11.93 -18.27
N ASN A 380 -8.65 -13.00 -18.00
CA ASN A 380 -7.33 -13.23 -18.54
C ASN A 380 -7.22 -14.61 -19.15
N ARG A 381 -6.48 -14.67 -20.25
CA ARG A 381 -6.13 -15.95 -20.86
C ARG A 381 -5.01 -16.62 -20.06
N VAL A 382 -5.20 -17.90 -19.76
CA VAL A 382 -4.20 -18.74 -19.10
C VAL A 382 -3.86 -19.96 -19.94
N GLY A 383 -2.60 -20.37 -19.92
CA GLY A 383 -2.12 -21.50 -20.72
C GLY A 383 -0.72 -21.94 -20.31
N SER A 384 -0.07 -22.73 -21.20
CA SER A 384 1.31 -23.17 -21.01
C SER A 384 2.33 -22.06 -21.26
N ASP A 385 1.92 -20.98 -21.93
CA ASP A 385 2.75 -19.87 -22.42
C ASP A 385 2.39 -18.52 -21.79
N CYS A 386 1.36 -18.48 -20.92
CA CYS A 386 0.92 -17.25 -20.25
C CYS A 386 0.15 -17.56 -18.96
N GLY A 387 0.09 -16.59 -18.05
CA GLY A 387 -0.83 -16.59 -16.88
C GLY A 387 -0.15 -16.81 -15.54
N PHE A 388 -0.36 -17.96 -14.87
CA PHE A 388 -0.18 -18.10 -13.43
C PHE A 388 1.24 -17.83 -12.89
N ASP A 389 2.27 -18.36 -13.52
CA ASP A 389 3.65 -18.33 -13.01
C ASP A 389 4.51 -17.20 -13.61
N TYR A 390 4.00 -16.51 -14.63
CA TYR A 390 4.69 -15.40 -15.31
C TYR A 390 4.56 -14.10 -14.50
N ASP A 391 5.50 -13.19 -14.68
CA ASP A 391 5.46 -11.86 -14.06
C ASP A 391 4.60 -10.87 -14.85
N ASP A 392 4.31 -11.19 -16.11
CA ASP A 392 3.48 -10.40 -16.99
C ASP A 392 2.07 -11.00 -17.11
N ASN A 393 1.11 -10.15 -17.49
CA ASN A 393 -0.25 -10.56 -17.80
C ASN A 393 -0.91 -9.58 -18.77
N ALA A 394 -2.00 -10.02 -19.40
CA ALA A 394 -2.94 -9.21 -20.19
C ALA A 394 -4.35 -9.43 -19.64
N ALA A 395 -5.21 -8.45 -19.74
CA ALA A 395 -6.57 -8.55 -19.23
C ALA A 395 -7.60 -7.91 -20.18
N GLU A 396 -8.77 -8.52 -20.26
CA GLU A 396 -9.97 -7.92 -20.82
C GLU A 396 -10.95 -7.68 -19.66
N VAL A 397 -11.37 -6.44 -19.47
CA VAL A 397 -12.25 -6.03 -18.38
C VAL A 397 -13.62 -5.71 -18.95
N LEU A 398 -14.67 -6.32 -18.39
CA LEU A 398 -16.04 -6.20 -18.84
C LEU A 398 -16.93 -5.73 -17.69
N TRP A 399 -17.87 -4.83 -18.00
CA TRP A 399 -18.93 -4.37 -17.08
C TRP A 399 -20.21 -4.07 -17.86
N GLU A 400 -21.30 -3.81 -17.19
CA GLU A 400 -22.54 -3.45 -17.86
C GLU A 400 -22.36 -2.18 -18.72
N GLY A 401 -22.52 -2.33 -20.02
CA GLY A 401 -22.42 -1.23 -20.99
C GLY A 401 -21.03 -0.83 -21.42
N GLY A 402 -19.96 -1.59 -21.06
CA GLY A 402 -18.61 -1.25 -21.50
C GLY A 402 -17.56 -2.34 -21.34
N GLU A 403 -16.39 -2.05 -21.89
CA GLU A 403 -15.21 -2.92 -21.83
C GLU A 403 -13.90 -2.12 -21.98
N LYS A 404 -12.80 -2.68 -21.48
CA LYS A 404 -11.44 -2.16 -21.69
C LYS A 404 -10.47 -3.33 -21.78
N THR A 405 -9.55 -3.27 -22.73
CA THR A 405 -8.50 -4.29 -22.94
C THR A 405 -7.14 -3.71 -22.59
N PHE A 406 -6.37 -4.46 -21.81
CA PHE A 406 -4.99 -4.16 -21.45
C PHE A 406 -4.06 -5.14 -22.18
N SER A 407 -3.06 -4.60 -22.86
CA SER A 407 -2.00 -5.40 -23.48
C SER A 407 -1.13 -6.08 -22.43
N THR A 408 -0.30 -7.03 -22.83
CA THR A 408 0.66 -7.68 -21.92
C THR A 408 1.62 -6.66 -21.32
N MET A 409 1.64 -6.60 -20.00
CA MET A 409 2.51 -5.75 -19.20
C MET A 409 2.83 -6.44 -17.87
N ALA A 410 3.74 -5.89 -17.07
CA ALA A 410 4.06 -6.41 -15.75
C ALA A 410 2.82 -6.44 -14.85
N LYS A 411 2.66 -7.48 -14.02
CA LYS A 411 1.48 -7.63 -13.14
C LYS A 411 1.31 -6.46 -12.17
N THR A 412 2.40 -5.83 -11.75
CA THR A 412 2.36 -4.63 -10.92
C THR A 412 1.78 -3.43 -11.67
N GLU A 413 2.23 -3.20 -12.91
CA GLU A 413 1.71 -2.14 -13.78
C GLU A 413 0.23 -2.38 -14.11
N LEU A 414 -0.12 -3.62 -14.49
CA LEU A 414 -1.50 -4.00 -14.74
C LEU A 414 -2.40 -3.80 -13.51
N ALA A 415 -1.90 -4.06 -12.30
CA ALA A 415 -2.64 -3.86 -11.08
C ALA A 415 -3.00 -2.38 -10.85
N HIS A 416 -2.08 -1.45 -11.10
CA HIS A 416 -2.36 -0.02 -11.03
C HIS A 416 -3.44 0.39 -12.05
N GLU A 417 -3.29 0.00 -13.32
CA GLU A 417 -4.29 0.28 -14.36
C GLU A 417 -5.67 -0.31 -14.06
N LEU A 418 -5.71 -1.50 -13.44
CA LEU A 418 -6.96 -2.13 -13.04
C LEU A 418 -7.62 -1.38 -11.87
N ILE A 419 -6.83 -0.96 -10.86
CA ILE A 419 -7.36 -0.19 -9.73
C ILE A 419 -7.85 1.18 -10.19
N ASP A 420 -7.15 1.85 -11.13
CA ASP A 420 -7.64 3.10 -11.73
C ASP A 420 -9.02 2.91 -12.37
N LEU A 421 -9.17 1.87 -13.19
CA LEU A 421 -10.45 1.57 -13.85
C LEU A 421 -11.54 1.16 -12.85
N ILE A 422 -11.22 0.34 -11.85
CA ILE A 422 -12.17 -0.06 -10.79
C ILE A 422 -12.65 1.19 -10.05
N THR A 423 -11.75 2.09 -9.70
CA THR A 423 -12.05 3.35 -9.00
C THR A 423 -12.96 4.26 -9.83
N GLU A 424 -12.65 4.41 -11.12
CA GLU A 424 -13.50 5.15 -12.06
C GLU A 424 -14.92 4.57 -12.11
N ARG A 425 -15.05 3.26 -12.26
CA ARG A 425 -16.34 2.57 -12.34
C ARG A 425 -17.12 2.59 -11.03
N PHE A 426 -16.43 2.37 -9.91
CA PHE A 426 -17.03 2.48 -8.58
C PHE A 426 -17.63 3.87 -8.35
N THR A 427 -16.89 4.93 -8.65
CA THR A 427 -17.32 6.32 -8.51
C THR A 427 -18.53 6.61 -9.40
N ALA A 428 -18.50 6.18 -10.66
CA ALA A 428 -19.60 6.36 -11.61
C ALA A 428 -20.89 5.62 -11.20
N THR A 429 -20.76 4.44 -10.56
CA THR A 429 -21.91 3.59 -10.21
C THR A 429 -22.51 3.97 -8.85
N ARG A 430 -21.70 4.36 -7.88
CA ARG A 430 -22.13 4.62 -6.50
C ARG A 430 -22.33 6.11 -6.19
N GLY A 431 -22.09 7.02 -7.16
CA GLY A 431 -22.37 8.46 -7.05
C GLY A 431 -21.51 9.17 -6.00
N VAL A 432 -20.27 8.74 -5.82
CA VAL A 432 -19.34 9.31 -4.83
C VAL A 432 -18.60 10.49 -5.46
N ASP A 433 -18.81 11.70 -4.93
CA ASP A 433 -18.05 12.90 -5.32
C ASP A 433 -16.59 12.73 -4.89
N THR A 434 -15.70 12.54 -5.86
CA THR A 434 -14.25 12.64 -5.65
C THR A 434 -13.84 14.11 -5.76
N GLN A 435 -14.15 14.92 -4.74
CA GLN A 435 -13.46 16.19 -4.61
C GLN A 435 -12.13 15.95 -3.88
N PRO A 436 -10.99 16.35 -4.45
CA PRO A 436 -9.74 16.34 -3.70
C PRO A 436 -9.90 17.33 -2.54
N ALA A 437 -9.82 16.80 -1.32
CA ALA A 437 -9.85 17.63 -0.12
C ALA A 437 -8.54 18.45 -0.07
N LEU A 438 -8.61 19.70 -0.51
CA LEU A 438 -7.61 20.71 -0.23
C LEU A 438 -7.63 21.03 1.27
N SER A 439 -6.95 20.21 2.07
CA SER A 439 -6.72 20.53 3.48
C SER A 439 -5.38 21.23 3.63
N ILE A 440 -5.43 22.56 3.62
CA ILE A 440 -4.37 23.39 4.20
C ILE A 440 -4.49 23.19 5.70
N VAL A 441 -3.62 22.37 6.30
CA VAL A 441 -3.52 22.29 7.76
C VAL A 441 -2.86 23.58 8.24
N SER A 442 -3.68 24.57 8.58
CA SER A 442 -3.24 25.69 9.42
C SER A 442 -3.40 25.25 10.87
N VAL A 443 -2.31 25.02 11.54
CA VAL A 443 -2.32 24.87 13.01
C VAL A 443 -2.79 26.21 13.57
N LYS A 444 -3.97 26.21 14.16
CA LYS A 444 -4.47 27.33 14.97
C LYS A 444 -3.98 27.16 16.40
N ASP A 445 -3.57 28.29 16.98
CA ASP A 445 -3.10 28.62 18.33
C ASP A 445 -3.51 27.68 19.48
#